data_a6285242ca9838ec7da40fb2bf7d139c
#
_entry.id   a6285242ca9838ec7da40fb2bf7d139c
#
_cell.length_a   1.000
_cell.length_b   1.000
_cell.length_c   1.000
_cell.angle_alpha   90.00
_cell.angle_beta   90.00
_cell.angle_gamma   90.00
#
_symmetry.space_group_name_H-M   'P 1'
#
loop_
_entity.id
_entity.type
_entity.pdbx_description
1 polymer ?
#
loop_
_entity_poly.entity_id
_entity_poly.type
_entity_poly.pdbx_seq_one_letter_code
_entity_poly.pdbx_strand_id
1 'polypeptide(L)'
;RKLLLQSLELVKLKTAARMSLGTQSRELCLHFDRILYGIESRIARIISHIPHWQDLAKRLSSSPGIGPLVSAHLVQVLTRIPFATADAFVAHTGLDPRPNDSGQKRGRRRLTHHGDAALRTMLYMAAMTACRQPEWRAIYEAHRGKGLPSTAAYVVVARKLARVAFGLFRSGSSYDPERLCGLQTS
;
A
#
# COMPACT_ATOMS: atom_id res chain seq x y z
N ARG A 1 0.78 15.65 -4.53
CA ARG A 1 0.44 15.24 -3.17
C ARG A 1 -1.00 15.60 -2.79
N LYS A 2 -1.45 16.86 -3.00
CA LYS A 2 -2.80 17.28 -2.63
C LYS A 2 -3.89 16.40 -3.26
N LEU A 3 -3.81 16.11 -4.56
CA LEU A 3 -4.76 15.23 -5.25
C LEU A 3 -4.78 13.81 -4.69
N LEU A 4 -3.62 13.25 -4.32
CA LEU A 4 -3.52 11.91 -3.71
C LEU A 4 -4.18 11.86 -2.33
N LEU A 5 -4.04 12.90 -1.53
CA LEU A 5 -4.71 12.99 -0.22
C LEU A 5 -6.22 13.15 -0.40
N GLN A 6 -6.66 13.98 -1.35
CA GLN A 6 -8.08 14.13 -1.68
C GLN A 6 -8.72 12.81 -2.14
N SER A 7 -8.04 12.04 -3.00
CA SER A 7 -8.56 10.74 -3.43
C SER A 7 -8.69 9.76 -2.27
N LEU A 8 -7.73 9.74 -1.35
CA LEU A 8 -7.79 8.87 -0.18
C LEU A 8 -8.97 9.22 0.75
N GLU A 9 -9.19 10.50 1.00
CA GLU A 9 -10.34 10.94 1.81
C GLU A 9 -11.68 10.59 1.14
N LEU A 10 -11.81 10.77 -0.17
CA LEU A 10 -13.00 10.37 -0.91
C LEU A 10 -13.25 8.85 -0.85
N VAL A 11 -12.21 8.03 -0.93
CA VAL A 11 -12.33 6.57 -0.75
C VAL A 11 -12.84 6.22 0.65
N LYS A 12 -12.35 6.89 1.68
CA LYS A 12 -12.84 6.70 3.06
C LYS A 12 -14.31 7.10 3.20
N LEU A 13 -14.68 8.27 2.69
CA LEU A 13 -16.07 8.76 2.71
C LEU A 13 -17.01 7.83 1.95
N LYS A 14 -16.62 7.35 0.77
CA LYS A 14 -17.38 6.35 -0.01
C LYS A 14 -17.58 5.07 0.80
N THR A 15 -16.53 4.59 1.45
CA THR A 15 -16.59 3.36 2.26
C THR A 15 -17.52 3.57 3.47
N ALA A 16 -17.41 4.69 4.17
CA ALA A 16 -18.27 5.01 5.30
C ALA A 16 -19.74 5.14 4.86
N ALA A 17 -20.02 5.82 3.76
CA ALA A 17 -21.37 5.94 3.20
C ALA A 17 -21.97 4.55 2.87
N ARG A 18 -21.16 3.67 2.26
CA ARG A 18 -21.59 2.31 1.92
C ARG A 18 -21.90 1.45 3.15
N MET A 19 -21.14 1.63 4.23
CA MET A 19 -21.35 0.89 5.48
C MET A 19 -22.55 1.41 6.27
N SER A 20 -22.80 2.74 6.28
CA SER A 20 -23.89 3.32 7.05
C SER A 20 -25.24 3.29 6.33
N LEU A 21 -25.27 3.45 5.01
CA LEU A 21 -26.51 3.56 4.20
C LEU A 21 -26.85 2.27 3.45
N GLY A 22 -25.97 1.27 3.44
CA GLY A 22 -26.20 0.00 2.75
C GLY A 22 -26.57 0.18 1.27
N THR A 23 -27.67 -0.40 0.84
CA THR A 23 -28.17 -0.33 -0.55
C THR A 23 -28.56 1.09 -0.99
N GLN A 24 -28.96 1.96 -0.06
CA GLN A 24 -29.35 3.34 -0.34
C GLN A 24 -28.14 4.21 -0.74
N SER A 25 -26.90 3.74 -0.46
CA SER A 25 -25.67 4.46 -0.85
C SER A 25 -25.30 4.36 -2.32
N ARG A 26 -26.05 3.55 -3.14
CA ARG A 26 -25.65 3.22 -4.51
C ARG A 26 -25.41 4.45 -5.38
N GLU A 27 -26.35 5.38 -5.40
CA GLU A 27 -26.24 6.59 -6.20
C GLU A 27 -25.12 7.50 -5.70
N LEU A 28 -24.99 7.67 -4.38
CA LEU A 28 -23.91 8.42 -3.77
C LEU A 28 -22.54 7.80 -4.09
N CYS A 29 -22.42 6.48 -4.06
CA CYS A 29 -21.19 5.78 -4.44
C CYS A 29 -20.82 6.03 -5.91
N LEU A 30 -21.79 6.08 -6.83
CA LEU A 30 -21.55 6.42 -8.23
C LEU A 30 -21.01 7.85 -8.40
N HIS A 31 -21.50 8.81 -7.61
CA HIS A 31 -20.95 10.16 -7.60
C HIS A 31 -19.50 10.20 -7.09
N PHE A 32 -19.20 9.50 -6.01
CA PHE A 32 -17.82 9.35 -5.54
C PHE A 32 -16.92 8.74 -6.61
N ASP A 33 -17.39 7.72 -7.34
CA ASP A 33 -16.61 7.09 -8.40
C ASP A 33 -16.29 8.04 -9.55
N ARG A 34 -17.24 8.89 -9.97
CA ARG A 34 -17.01 9.91 -10.98
C ARG A 34 -15.96 10.94 -10.55
N ILE A 35 -16.03 11.41 -9.30
CA ILE A 35 -15.06 12.36 -8.76
C ILE A 35 -13.67 11.70 -8.65
N LEU A 36 -13.59 10.47 -8.14
CA LEU A 36 -12.36 9.70 -8.05
C LEU A 36 -11.73 9.50 -9.42
N TYR A 37 -12.51 9.11 -10.43
CA TYR A 37 -12.03 8.96 -11.80
C TYR A 37 -11.44 10.26 -12.36
N GLY A 38 -12.09 11.41 -12.11
CA GLY A 38 -11.57 12.72 -12.51
C GLY A 38 -10.23 13.05 -11.84
N ILE A 39 -10.07 12.73 -10.56
CA ILE A 39 -8.80 12.92 -9.82
C ILE A 39 -7.72 11.98 -10.36
N GLU A 40 -8.05 10.70 -10.56
CA GLU A 40 -7.13 9.70 -11.11
C GLU A 40 -6.61 10.09 -12.49
N SER A 41 -7.51 10.55 -13.36
CA SER A 41 -7.16 11.04 -14.70
C SER A 41 -6.20 12.24 -14.66
N ARG A 42 -6.39 13.15 -13.70
CA ARG A 42 -5.47 14.29 -13.50
C ARG A 42 -4.11 13.83 -12.98
N ILE A 43 -4.07 12.88 -12.06
CA ILE A 43 -2.83 12.29 -11.54
C ILE A 43 -2.08 11.58 -12.65
N ALA A 44 -2.77 10.74 -13.44
CA ALA A 44 -2.18 10.02 -14.57
C ALA A 44 -1.56 10.98 -15.59
N ARG A 45 -2.24 12.10 -15.89
CA ARG A 45 -1.72 13.15 -16.78
C ARG A 45 -0.45 13.78 -16.22
N ILE A 46 -0.39 14.10 -14.92
CA ILE A 46 0.82 14.66 -14.30
C ILE A 46 1.98 13.67 -14.41
N ILE A 47 1.74 12.39 -14.15
CA ILE A 47 2.78 11.35 -14.23
C ILE A 47 3.26 11.16 -15.66
N SER A 48 2.36 11.18 -16.67
CA SER A 48 2.74 10.98 -18.08
C SER A 48 3.60 12.10 -18.66
N HIS A 49 3.58 13.31 -18.08
CA HIS A 49 4.45 14.42 -18.51
C HIS A 49 5.92 14.27 -18.07
N ILE A 50 6.21 13.30 -17.18
CA ILE A 50 7.55 13.08 -16.66
C ILE A 50 7.96 11.64 -16.98
N PRO A 51 8.79 11.39 -18.01
CA PRO A 51 9.04 10.04 -18.53
C PRO A 51 9.50 9.04 -17.46
N HIS A 52 10.45 9.43 -16.60
CA HIS A 52 10.94 8.54 -15.54
C HIS A 52 9.90 8.23 -14.46
N TRP A 53 8.90 9.11 -14.24
CA TRP A 53 7.78 8.81 -13.34
C TRP A 53 6.80 7.84 -13.99
N GLN A 54 6.56 8.00 -15.29
CA GLN A 54 5.69 7.10 -16.05
C GLN A 54 6.24 5.68 -16.06
N ASP A 55 7.54 5.52 -16.32
CA ASP A 55 8.19 4.21 -16.31
C ASP A 55 8.19 3.58 -14.93
N LEU A 56 8.48 4.36 -13.89
CA LEU A 56 8.39 3.88 -12.51
C LEU A 56 6.96 3.47 -12.14
N ALA A 57 5.95 4.26 -12.51
CA ALA A 57 4.55 3.94 -12.25
C ALA A 57 4.14 2.63 -12.94
N LYS A 58 4.56 2.41 -14.19
CA LYS A 58 4.32 1.14 -14.92
C LYS A 58 4.95 -0.05 -14.19
N ARG A 59 6.22 0.05 -13.79
CA ARG A 59 6.91 -1.01 -13.04
C ARG A 59 6.24 -1.31 -11.71
N LEU A 60 5.87 -0.29 -10.94
CA LEU A 60 5.17 -0.45 -9.68
C LEU A 60 3.80 -1.12 -9.86
N SER A 61 3.05 -0.70 -10.88
CA SER A 61 1.72 -1.26 -11.20
C SER A 61 1.77 -2.69 -11.75
N SER A 62 2.95 -3.23 -12.09
CA SER A 62 3.08 -4.64 -12.44
C SER A 62 2.91 -5.57 -11.22
N SER A 63 3.10 -5.04 -10.00
CA SER A 63 2.89 -5.82 -8.78
C SER A 63 1.39 -5.89 -8.42
N PRO A 64 0.88 -7.09 -8.11
CA PRO A 64 -0.48 -7.25 -7.65
C PRO A 64 -0.83 -6.34 -6.49
N GLY A 65 -2.02 -5.72 -6.55
CA GLY A 65 -2.52 -4.80 -5.54
C GLY A 65 -2.05 -3.35 -5.69
N ILE A 66 -1.01 -3.07 -6.47
CA ILE A 66 -0.55 -1.71 -6.73
C ILE A 66 -1.29 -1.12 -7.95
N GLY A 67 -2.43 -0.52 -7.69
CA GLY A 67 -3.20 0.21 -8.70
C GLY A 67 -2.66 1.63 -8.97
N PRO A 68 -3.30 2.39 -9.89
CA PRO A 68 -2.84 3.71 -10.33
C PRO A 68 -2.61 4.71 -9.20
N LEU A 69 -3.51 4.79 -8.22
CA LEU A 69 -3.36 5.70 -7.07
C LEU A 69 -2.20 5.32 -6.16
N VAL A 70 -2.05 4.02 -5.89
CA VAL A 70 -0.97 3.50 -5.04
C VAL A 70 0.38 3.73 -5.72
N SER A 71 0.48 3.41 -7.02
CA SER A 71 1.72 3.64 -7.80
C SER A 71 2.08 5.11 -7.85
N ALA A 72 1.11 6.01 -8.07
CA ALA A 72 1.33 7.45 -8.06
C ALA A 72 1.86 7.98 -6.72
N HIS A 73 1.34 7.48 -5.62
CA HIS A 73 1.82 7.84 -4.29
C HIS A 73 3.24 7.32 -4.04
N LEU A 74 3.49 6.07 -4.44
CA LEU A 74 4.83 5.47 -4.36
C LEU A 74 5.85 6.25 -5.21
N VAL A 75 5.50 6.61 -6.46
CA VAL A 75 6.33 7.48 -7.31
C VAL A 75 6.67 8.77 -6.58
N GLN A 76 5.65 9.48 -6.04
CA GLN A 76 5.85 10.75 -5.36
C GLN A 76 6.76 10.63 -4.13
N VAL A 77 6.68 9.54 -3.37
CA VAL A 77 7.49 9.35 -2.17
C VAL A 77 8.90 8.89 -2.52
N LEU A 78 9.04 7.87 -3.38
CA LEU A 78 10.32 7.27 -3.73
C LEU A 78 11.23 8.19 -4.54
N THR A 79 10.65 9.09 -5.35
CA THR A 79 11.45 10.06 -6.12
C THR A 79 11.83 11.31 -5.32
N ARG A 80 11.11 11.58 -4.23
CA ARG A 80 11.34 12.78 -3.41
C ARG A 80 12.27 12.55 -2.23
N ILE A 81 12.22 11.34 -1.64
CA ILE A 81 12.95 11.02 -0.43
C ILE A 81 14.01 9.97 -0.78
N PRO A 82 15.32 10.27 -0.55
CA PRO A 82 16.38 9.31 -0.82
C PRO A 82 16.45 8.28 0.31
N PHE A 83 15.80 7.13 0.13
CA PHE A 83 15.90 6.01 1.06
C PHE A 83 17.13 5.16 0.74
N ALA A 84 17.98 4.93 1.74
CA ALA A 84 19.17 4.08 1.59
C ALA A 84 18.79 2.59 1.47
N THR A 85 17.78 2.15 2.22
CA THR A 85 17.37 0.74 2.32
C THR A 85 15.86 0.56 2.25
N ALA A 86 15.43 -0.68 1.95
CA ALA A 86 14.02 -1.06 2.01
C ALA A 86 13.44 -0.89 3.44
N ASP A 87 14.25 -1.12 4.47
CA ASP A 87 13.83 -0.97 5.86
C ASP A 87 13.60 0.49 6.23
N ALA A 88 14.43 1.40 5.76
CA ALA A 88 14.22 2.84 5.92
C ALA A 88 12.91 3.29 5.24
N PHE A 89 12.61 2.74 4.05
CA PHE A 89 11.34 3.01 3.38
C PHE A 89 10.15 2.43 4.16
N VAL A 90 10.23 1.18 4.64
CA VAL A 90 9.18 0.56 5.46
C VAL A 90 8.94 1.35 6.74
N ALA A 91 10.00 1.77 7.43
CA ALA A 91 9.89 2.63 8.62
C ALA A 91 9.16 3.96 8.30
N HIS A 92 9.46 4.59 7.15
CA HIS A 92 8.76 5.79 6.69
C HIS A 92 7.25 5.57 6.47
N THR A 93 6.82 4.38 6.07
CA THR A 93 5.39 4.04 5.95
C THR A 93 4.70 3.88 7.30
N GLY A 94 5.45 3.70 8.39
CA GLY A 94 4.93 3.39 9.71
C GLY A 94 4.34 1.98 9.82
N LEU A 95 4.67 1.09 8.88
CA LEU A 95 4.30 -0.34 8.93
C LEU A 95 5.28 -1.18 9.75
N ASP A 96 6.31 -0.56 10.32
CA ASP A 96 7.31 -1.28 11.11
C ASP A 96 6.78 -1.58 12.53
N PRO A 97 6.75 -2.87 12.95
CA PRO A 97 6.36 -3.25 14.29
C PRO A 97 7.53 -3.02 15.25
N ARG A 98 7.44 -2.02 16.09
CA ARG A 98 8.39 -1.85 17.19
C ARG A 98 7.93 -2.59 18.44
N PRO A 99 8.86 -3.17 19.22
CA PRO A 99 8.56 -3.67 20.55
C PRO A 99 8.10 -2.49 21.41
N ASN A 100 7.01 -2.67 22.13
CA ASN A 100 6.55 -1.72 23.14
C ASN A 100 7.00 -2.23 24.51
N ASP A 101 8.33 -2.31 24.67
CA ASP A 101 8.94 -2.79 25.89
C ASP A 101 9.05 -1.61 26.88
N SER A 102 8.23 -1.61 27.91
CA SER A 102 8.38 -0.73 29.07
C SER A 102 8.85 -1.56 30.27
N GLY A 103 10.14 -1.46 30.59
CA GLY A 103 10.72 -2.15 31.74
C GLY A 103 10.70 -3.68 31.61
N GLN A 104 10.27 -4.39 32.63
CA GLN A 104 10.29 -5.87 32.68
C GLN A 104 9.15 -6.59 31.93
N LYS A 105 8.21 -5.85 31.29
CA LYS A 105 7.11 -6.46 30.54
C LYS A 105 7.42 -6.44 29.04
N ARG A 106 7.58 -7.64 28.43
CA ARG A 106 7.56 -7.80 26.97
C ARG A 106 6.15 -7.47 26.46
N GLY A 107 5.98 -6.24 25.95
CA GLY A 107 4.73 -5.78 25.39
C GLY A 107 4.44 -6.38 24.01
N ARG A 108 3.15 -6.47 23.63
CA ARG A 108 2.77 -6.82 22.26
C ARG A 108 3.36 -5.78 21.28
N ARG A 109 4.03 -6.26 20.24
CA ARG A 109 4.54 -5.39 19.16
C ARG A 109 3.38 -4.57 18.59
N ARG A 110 3.52 -3.26 18.60
CA ARG A 110 2.56 -2.31 18.00
C ARG A 110 3.22 -1.61 16.82
N LEU A 111 2.41 -1.25 15.83
CA LEU A 111 2.87 -0.37 14.74
C LEU A 111 3.25 0.99 15.34
N THR A 112 4.35 1.56 14.84
CA THR A 112 4.82 2.86 15.34
C THR A 112 3.86 3.99 15.07
N HIS A 113 3.00 3.86 14.04
CA HIS A 113 2.16 4.92 13.48
C HIS A 113 2.91 6.22 13.14
N HIS A 114 4.23 6.27 13.37
CA HIS A 114 5.10 7.35 12.90
C HIS A 114 5.37 7.16 11.41
N GLY A 115 5.14 8.19 10.59
CA GLY A 115 5.36 8.15 9.16
C GLY A 115 4.15 8.58 8.32
N ASP A 116 4.19 8.33 7.02
CA ASP A 116 3.13 8.73 6.09
C ASP A 116 1.89 7.86 6.27
N ALA A 117 0.90 8.40 7.00
CA ALA A 117 -0.36 7.71 7.28
C ALA A 117 -1.17 7.41 6.00
N ALA A 118 -1.08 8.26 4.98
CA ALA A 118 -1.77 8.07 3.72
C ALA A 118 -1.16 6.89 2.96
N LEU A 119 0.18 6.85 2.85
CA LEU A 119 0.89 5.75 2.21
C LEU A 119 0.65 4.43 2.94
N ARG A 120 0.67 4.44 4.28
CA ARG A 120 0.34 3.25 5.09
C ARG A 120 -1.06 2.72 4.79
N THR A 121 -2.06 3.58 4.74
CA THR A 121 -3.44 3.19 4.43
C THR A 121 -3.55 2.62 3.02
N MET A 122 -2.91 3.26 2.03
CA MET A 122 -2.92 2.77 0.66
C MET A 122 -2.22 1.42 0.50
N LEU A 123 -1.08 1.21 1.15
CA LEU A 123 -0.37 -0.08 1.15
C LEU A 123 -1.17 -1.18 1.84
N TYR A 124 -1.90 -0.86 2.90
CA TYR A 124 -2.80 -1.80 3.55
C TYR A 124 -3.93 -2.25 2.62
N MET A 125 -4.59 -1.31 1.93
CA MET A 125 -5.63 -1.63 0.95
C MET A 125 -5.06 -2.40 -0.25
N ALA A 126 -3.87 -2.03 -0.70
CA ALA A 126 -3.14 -2.74 -1.76
C ALA A 126 -2.84 -4.19 -1.36
N ALA A 127 -2.44 -4.44 -0.11
CA ALA A 127 -2.20 -5.78 0.41
C ALA A 127 -3.47 -6.65 0.41
N MET A 128 -4.62 -6.07 0.79
CA MET A 128 -5.90 -6.79 0.70
C MET A 128 -6.23 -7.19 -0.74
N THR A 129 -5.93 -6.32 -1.70
CA THR A 129 -6.13 -6.59 -3.14
C THR A 129 -5.10 -7.60 -3.65
N ALA A 130 -3.83 -7.49 -3.26
CA ALA A 130 -2.76 -8.42 -3.64
C ALA A 130 -3.08 -9.85 -3.20
N CYS A 131 -3.68 -10.04 -2.02
CA CYS A 131 -4.11 -11.35 -1.50
C CYS A 131 -5.22 -12.04 -2.34
N ARG A 132 -5.68 -11.44 -3.44
CA ARG A 132 -6.49 -12.15 -4.45
C ARG A 132 -5.64 -13.06 -5.33
N GLN A 133 -4.32 -12.82 -5.39
CA GLN A 133 -3.37 -13.68 -6.09
C GLN A 133 -2.85 -14.77 -5.15
N PRO A 134 -2.66 -16.00 -5.66
CA PRO A 134 -2.31 -17.17 -4.82
C PRO A 134 -1.03 -16.96 -4.01
N GLU A 135 0.01 -16.40 -4.60
CA GLU A 135 1.31 -16.20 -3.97
C GLU A 135 1.25 -15.22 -2.77
N TRP A 136 0.46 -14.17 -2.88
CA TRP A 136 0.22 -13.22 -1.79
C TRP A 136 -0.74 -13.77 -0.75
N ARG A 137 -1.72 -14.53 -1.19
CA ARG A 137 -2.67 -15.23 -0.32
C ARG A 137 -1.97 -16.24 0.57
N ALA A 138 -1.02 -17.00 0.03
CA ALA A 138 -0.21 -17.95 0.80
C ALA A 138 0.54 -17.28 1.95
N ILE A 139 1.10 -16.08 1.74
CA ILE A 139 1.76 -15.31 2.80
C ILE A 139 0.76 -14.92 3.90
N TYR A 140 -0.40 -14.41 3.51
CA TYR A 140 -1.45 -14.05 4.47
C TYR A 140 -1.89 -15.26 5.30
N GLU A 141 -2.21 -16.39 4.66
CA GLU A 141 -2.69 -17.59 5.35
C GLU A 141 -1.62 -18.22 6.26
N ALA A 142 -0.35 -18.20 5.85
CA ALA A 142 0.74 -18.67 6.69
C ALA A 142 0.84 -17.88 8.02
N HIS A 143 0.58 -16.56 7.98
CA HIS A 143 0.55 -15.73 9.18
C HIS A 143 -0.74 -15.90 9.98
N ARG A 144 -1.88 -16.13 9.31
CA ARG A 144 -3.15 -16.49 9.97
C ARG A 144 -3.02 -17.83 10.72
N GLY A 145 -2.39 -18.83 10.09
CA GLY A 145 -2.12 -20.14 10.71
C GLY A 145 -1.23 -20.07 11.95
N LYS A 146 -0.37 -19.03 12.05
CA LYS A 146 0.42 -18.72 13.26
C LYS A 146 -0.37 -17.97 14.34
N GLY A 147 -1.69 -17.82 14.18
CA GLY A 147 -2.56 -17.15 15.14
C GLY A 147 -2.63 -15.62 15.04
N LEU A 148 -2.03 -14.99 14.01
CA LEU A 148 -2.15 -13.54 13.87
C LEU A 148 -3.60 -13.15 13.53
N PRO A 149 -4.16 -12.07 14.12
CA PRO A 149 -5.41 -11.48 13.69
C PRO A 149 -5.37 -11.08 12.20
N SER A 150 -6.50 -11.08 11.51
CA SER A 150 -6.61 -10.75 10.08
C SER A 150 -5.93 -9.42 9.73
N THR A 151 -6.20 -8.36 10.50
CA THR A 151 -5.59 -7.04 10.31
C THR A 151 -4.06 -7.09 10.42
N ALA A 152 -3.52 -7.82 11.39
CA ALA A 152 -2.08 -7.97 11.57
C ALA A 152 -1.44 -8.78 10.41
N ALA A 153 -2.11 -9.82 9.92
CA ALA A 153 -1.65 -10.58 8.76
C ALA A 153 -1.61 -9.69 7.49
N TYR A 154 -2.63 -8.85 7.25
CA TYR A 154 -2.57 -7.88 6.15
C TYR A 154 -1.46 -6.83 6.31
N VAL A 155 -1.14 -6.42 7.54
CA VAL A 155 0.01 -5.53 7.79
C VAL A 155 1.33 -6.19 7.39
N VAL A 156 1.50 -7.49 7.66
CA VAL A 156 2.70 -8.22 7.20
C VAL A 156 2.78 -8.24 5.68
N VAL A 157 1.67 -8.50 4.99
CA VAL A 157 1.61 -8.44 3.52
C VAL A 157 1.91 -7.02 3.02
N ALA A 158 1.36 -5.98 3.64
CA ALA A 158 1.62 -4.59 3.28
C ALA A 158 3.10 -4.20 3.42
N ARG A 159 3.78 -4.66 4.48
CA ARG A 159 5.22 -4.49 4.65
C ARG A 159 6.02 -5.17 3.55
N LYS A 160 5.65 -6.42 3.20
CA LYS A 160 6.31 -7.14 2.11
C LYS A 160 6.07 -6.43 0.77
N LEU A 161 4.84 -5.95 0.53
CA LEU A 161 4.51 -5.18 -0.66
C LEU A 161 5.33 -3.87 -0.75
N ALA A 162 5.54 -3.18 0.38
CA ALA A 162 6.41 -2.00 0.43
C ALA A 162 7.86 -2.34 0.05
N ARG A 163 8.41 -3.46 0.55
CA ARG A 163 9.75 -3.93 0.19
C ARG A 163 9.85 -4.26 -1.30
N VAL A 164 8.84 -4.95 -1.85
CA VAL A 164 8.77 -5.23 -3.30
C VAL A 164 8.74 -3.93 -4.09
N ALA A 165 7.90 -2.97 -3.73
CA ALA A 165 7.84 -1.67 -4.41
C ALA A 165 9.19 -0.93 -4.39
N PHE A 166 9.89 -0.94 -3.25
CA PHE A 166 11.24 -0.38 -3.16
C PHE A 166 12.24 -1.14 -4.03
N GLY A 167 12.16 -2.47 -4.08
CA GLY A 167 12.99 -3.31 -4.95
C GLY A 167 12.80 -2.98 -6.43
N LEU A 168 11.55 -2.84 -6.89
CA LEU A 168 11.22 -2.44 -8.26
C LEU A 168 11.75 -1.03 -8.61
N PHE A 169 11.70 -0.11 -7.63
CA PHE A 169 12.29 1.21 -7.78
C PHE A 169 13.81 1.16 -7.95
N ARG A 170 14.51 0.36 -7.13
CA ARG A 170 15.98 0.27 -7.14
C ARG A 170 16.54 -0.53 -8.32
N SER A 171 15.89 -1.64 -8.68
CA SER A 171 16.36 -2.54 -9.75
C SER A 171 15.99 -2.05 -11.16
N GLY A 172 14.98 -1.20 -11.28
CA GLY A 172 14.44 -0.82 -12.58
C GLY A 172 13.66 -1.95 -13.31
N SER A 173 13.43 -3.10 -12.64
CA SER A 173 12.71 -4.25 -13.21
C SER A 173 11.20 -4.19 -12.93
N SER A 174 10.42 -5.00 -13.64
CA SER A 174 9.01 -5.27 -13.33
C SER A 174 8.88 -6.38 -12.28
N TYR A 175 7.68 -6.53 -11.72
CA TYR A 175 7.38 -7.56 -10.73
C TYR A 175 7.53 -8.96 -11.31
N ASP A 176 8.16 -9.82 -10.54
CA ASP A 176 8.37 -11.23 -10.85
C ASP A 176 7.91 -12.07 -9.64
N PRO A 177 6.87 -12.91 -9.80
CA PRO A 177 6.35 -13.75 -8.72
C PRO A 177 7.39 -14.74 -8.15
N GLU A 178 8.31 -15.23 -8.98
CA GLU A 178 9.32 -16.21 -8.55
C GLU A 178 10.26 -15.62 -7.50
N ARG A 179 10.60 -14.34 -7.62
CA ARG A 179 11.43 -13.61 -6.65
C ARG A 179 10.73 -13.39 -5.31
N LEU A 180 9.40 -13.43 -5.29
CA LEU A 180 8.63 -13.29 -4.05
C LEU A 180 8.84 -14.51 -3.13
N CYS A 181 8.98 -15.71 -3.69
CA CYS A 181 9.19 -16.95 -2.94
C CYS A 181 10.56 -16.95 -2.24
N GLY A 182 11.61 -16.40 -2.84
CA GLY A 182 12.94 -16.29 -2.25
C GLY A 182 13.03 -15.38 -1.01
N LEU A 183 12.07 -14.48 -0.81
CA LEU A 183 12.00 -13.58 0.35
C LEU A 183 11.25 -14.19 1.56
N GLN A 184 10.89 -15.47 1.53
CA GLN A 184 10.17 -16.13 2.63
C GLN A 184 11.10 -16.68 3.71
N THR A 185 12.41 -16.71 3.47
CA THR A 185 13.41 -17.38 4.33
C THR A 185 14.29 -16.45 5.16
N SER A 186 13.92 -15.17 5.31
CA SER A 186 14.70 -14.24 6.14
C SER A 186 13.85 -13.52 7.18
#